data_e1ae0087cc39bcc100a4029c9414aec4
#
_entry.id   e1ae0087cc39bcc100a4029c9414aec4
#
_cell.length_a   1.000
_cell.length_b   1.000
_cell.length_c   1.000
_cell.angle_alpha   90.00
_cell.angle_beta   90.00
_cell.angle_gamma   90.00
#
_symmetry.space_group_name_H-M   'P 1'
#
loop_
_entity.id
_entity.type
_entity.pdbx_description
1 polymer ?
#
loop_
_entity_poly.entity_id
_entity_poly.type
_entity_poly.pdbx_seq_one_letter_code
_entity_poly.pdbx_strand_id
1 'polypeptide(L)'
;MVPSADRTRPVVTDADLDVLREQLGRPARGVVGVAARCVCGRPLVVRTSPRLDDGSPFPTTYYLTSPQAVAGASTLEATGQMVGLTEWVRTEPIAAAYQRAHESYLADRSELGDVPEIAGISAGGMPTRVKCLHALLGHALAAGPGVNPVGDEVLLRLRDTWRPDRCTC
;
A
#
# COMPACT_ATOMS: atom_id res chain seq x y z
N MET A 1 -18.57 -25.23 16.87
CA MET A 1 -18.34 -23.79 17.21
C MET A 1 -16.86 -23.54 17.02
N VAL A 2 -16.48 -22.98 15.88
CA VAL A 2 -15.08 -22.60 15.59
C VAL A 2 -14.87 -21.22 16.20
N PRO A 3 -13.86 -21.01 17.07
CA PRO A 3 -13.61 -19.67 17.59
C PRO A 3 -13.19 -18.76 16.44
N SER A 4 -13.93 -17.67 16.29
CA SER A 4 -13.58 -16.54 15.44
C SER A 4 -12.16 -16.10 15.79
N ALA A 5 -11.25 -16.21 14.82
CA ALA A 5 -9.93 -15.62 14.96
C ALA A 5 -10.12 -14.11 15.17
N ASP A 6 -9.88 -13.67 16.38
CA ASP A 6 -9.69 -12.28 16.74
C ASP A 6 -8.51 -11.76 15.90
N ARG A 7 -8.81 -11.15 14.76
CA ARG A 7 -7.84 -10.34 14.02
C ARG A 7 -7.65 -9.06 14.83
N THR A 8 -6.82 -9.14 15.86
CA THR A 8 -6.32 -7.97 16.56
C THR A 8 -5.85 -6.97 15.52
N ARG A 9 -6.63 -5.88 15.37
CA ARG A 9 -6.25 -4.75 14.52
C ARG A 9 -4.86 -4.33 14.95
N PRO A 10 -3.89 -4.20 14.05
CA PRO A 10 -2.57 -3.71 14.42
C PRO A 10 -2.73 -2.30 15.02
N VAL A 11 -2.58 -2.22 16.33
CA VAL A 11 -2.70 -0.97 17.07
C VAL A 11 -1.53 -0.08 16.71
N VAL A 12 -1.80 1.19 16.37
CA VAL A 12 -0.76 2.21 16.24
C VAL A 12 -0.37 2.66 17.64
N THR A 13 0.91 2.59 17.95
CA THR A 13 1.47 3.08 19.24
C THR A 13 1.96 4.51 19.09
N ASP A 14 2.18 5.21 20.23
CA ASP A 14 2.80 6.53 20.22
C ASP A 14 4.20 6.50 19.58
N ALA A 15 4.95 5.43 19.85
CA ALA A 15 6.26 5.21 19.23
C ALA A 15 6.16 5.07 17.70
N ASP A 16 5.12 4.42 17.18
CA ASP A 16 4.86 4.37 15.74
C ASP A 16 4.59 5.77 15.18
N LEU A 17 3.78 6.58 15.87
CA LEU A 17 3.47 7.95 15.43
C LEU A 17 4.72 8.84 15.39
N ASP A 18 5.64 8.69 16.35
CA ASP A 18 6.92 9.40 16.35
C ASP A 18 7.79 8.98 15.16
N VAL A 19 7.90 7.68 14.87
CA VAL A 19 8.61 7.17 13.71
C VAL A 19 7.97 7.65 12.39
N LEU A 20 6.64 7.64 12.31
CA LEU A 20 5.94 8.14 11.12
C LEU A 20 6.18 9.63 10.89
N ARG A 21 6.23 10.43 11.95
CA ARG A 21 6.59 11.86 11.84
C ARG A 21 8.00 12.04 11.29
N GLU A 22 8.95 11.23 11.76
CA GLU A 22 10.32 11.21 11.24
C GLU A 22 10.36 10.81 9.77
N GLN A 23 9.68 9.71 9.40
CA GLN A 23 9.65 9.19 8.02
C GLN A 23 8.99 10.17 7.03
N LEU A 24 7.92 10.83 7.42
CA LEU A 24 7.13 11.72 6.57
C LEU A 24 7.57 13.17 6.62
N GLY A 25 8.38 13.57 7.61
CA GLY A 25 8.75 14.98 7.85
C GLY A 25 7.58 15.85 8.34
N ARG A 26 6.46 15.23 8.71
CA ARG A 26 5.23 15.87 9.22
C ARG A 26 4.41 14.85 10.00
N PRO A 27 3.44 15.29 10.84
CA PRO A 27 2.51 14.36 11.47
C PRO A 27 1.73 13.54 10.42
N ALA A 28 1.59 12.24 10.67
CA ALA A 28 0.76 11.38 9.84
C ALA A 28 -0.72 11.73 10.01
N ARG A 29 -1.51 11.64 8.95
CA ARG A 29 -2.94 11.96 8.93
C ARG A 29 -3.77 10.70 8.74
N GLY A 30 -4.83 10.57 9.52
CA GLY A 30 -5.84 9.53 9.36
C GLY A 30 -5.33 8.10 9.55
N VAL A 31 -4.22 7.89 10.25
CA VAL A 31 -3.64 6.56 10.48
C VAL A 31 -4.53 5.77 11.45
N VAL A 32 -4.96 4.59 11.01
CA VAL A 32 -5.79 3.67 11.81
C VAL A 32 -5.07 2.35 12.14
N GLY A 33 -3.90 2.12 11.56
CA GLY A 33 -3.10 0.92 11.82
C GLY A 33 -1.77 0.93 11.08
N VAL A 34 -0.85 0.07 11.49
CA VAL A 34 0.36 -0.25 10.74
C VAL A 34 0.12 -1.54 9.96
N ALA A 35 0.15 -1.47 8.63
CA ALA A 35 -0.20 -2.58 7.76
C ALA A 35 0.99 -3.48 7.42
N ALA A 36 2.21 -2.93 7.42
CA ALA A 36 3.45 -3.68 7.21
C ALA A 36 4.60 -3.05 7.99
N ARG A 37 5.50 -3.90 8.50
CA ARG A 37 6.68 -3.50 9.27
C ARG A 37 7.95 -4.06 8.67
N CYS A 38 9.03 -3.30 8.80
CA CYS A 38 10.39 -3.79 8.61
C CYS A 38 10.71 -4.86 9.68
N VAL A 39 11.70 -5.71 9.40
CA VAL A 39 12.20 -6.68 10.39
C VAL A 39 12.70 -6.04 11.69
N CYS A 40 13.07 -4.76 11.68
CA CYS A 40 13.41 -3.99 12.88
C CYS A 40 12.18 -3.44 13.64
N GLY A 41 10.97 -3.66 13.14
CA GLY A 41 9.71 -3.20 13.74
C GLY A 41 9.22 -1.83 13.26
N ARG A 42 10.02 -1.04 12.55
CA ARG A 42 9.60 0.27 12.02
C ARG A 42 8.48 0.12 10.98
N PRO A 43 7.49 1.03 10.95
CA PRO A 43 6.45 1.01 9.92
C PRO A 43 7.01 1.11 8.51
N LEU A 44 6.49 0.30 7.59
CA LEU A 44 6.71 0.39 6.15
C LEU A 44 5.48 0.94 5.44
N VAL A 45 4.30 0.53 5.89
CA VAL A 45 3.00 0.91 5.33
C VAL A 45 2.02 1.12 6.48
N VAL A 46 1.26 2.19 6.41
CA VAL A 46 0.16 2.44 7.34
C VAL A 46 -1.18 2.26 6.65
N ARG A 47 -2.18 1.86 7.44
CA ARG A 47 -3.58 1.82 7.02
C ARG A 47 -4.23 3.15 7.37
N THR A 48 -4.89 3.77 6.40
CA THR A 48 -5.41 5.13 6.50
C THR A 48 -6.93 5.13 6.38
N SER A 49 -7.59 5.94 7.21
CA SER A 49 -9.03 6.16 7.12
C SER A 49 -9.42 6.69 5.74
N PRO A 50 -10.53 6.20 5.13
CA PRO A 50 -10.99 6.69 3.83
C PRO A 50 -11.60 8.10 3.87
N ARG A 51 -11.88 8.61 5.08
CA ARG A 51 -12.26 10.01 5.32
C ARG A 51 -11.36 10.58 6.39
N LEU A 52 -10.69 11.67 6.09
CA LEU A 52 -9.81 12.37 7.02
C LEU A 52 -10.62 13.25 7.99
N ASP A 53 -9.98 13.72 9.05
CA ASP A 53 -10.64 14.52 10.11
C ASP A 53 -11.23 15.84 9.58
N ASP A 54 -10.65 16.38 8.51
CA ASP A 54 -11.17 17.58 7.83
C ASP A 54 -12.35 17.29 6.88
N GLY A 55 -12.83 16.03 6.83
CA GLY A 55 -13.91 15.58 5.97
C GLY A 55 -13.49 15.22 4.55
N SER A 56 -12.22 15.38 4.17
CA SER A 56 -11.72 15.04 2.84
C SER A 56 -11.76 13.53 2.59
N PRO A 57 -12.24 13.08 1.42
CA PRO A 57 -12.10 11.70 1.01
C PRO A 57 -10.63 11.39 0.72
N PHE A 58 -10.16 10.20 1.15
CA PHE A 58 -8.79 9.76 0.95
C PHE A 58 -8.76 8.32 0.41
N PRO A 59 -8.50 8.13 -0.89
CA PRO A 59 -8.60 6.81 -1.51
C PRO A 59 -7.47 5.85 -1.17
N THR A 60 -6.32 6.34 -0.70
CA THR A 60 -5.15 5.53 -0.39
C THR A 60 -5.29 4.86 0.97
N THR A 61 -5.77 3.64 1.01
CA THR A 61 -5.92 2.84 2.24
C THR A 61 -4.57 2.40 2.79
N TYR A 62 -3.63 2.02 1.91
CA TYR A 62 -2.29 1.56 2.27
C TYR A 62 -1.26 2.60 1.83
N TYR A 63 -0.80 3.39 2.77
CA TYR A 63 0.13 4.50 2.53
C TYR A 63 1.56 4.08 2.84
N LEU A 64 2.44 4.12 1.82
CA LEU A 64 3.86 3.78 1.95
C LEU A 64 4.61 4.88 2.70
N THR A 65 5.28 4.54 3.80
CA THR A 65 5.96 5.49 4.67
C THR A 65 7.47 5.30 4.76
N SER A 66 7.97 4.09 4.47
CA SER A 66 9.42 3.80 4.49
C SER A 66 10.16 4.68 3.49
N PRO A 67 11.13 5.52 3.93
CA PRO A 67 11.87 6.40 3.03
C PRO A 67 12.61 5.65 1.93
N GLN A 68 13.15 4.48 2.23
CA GLN A 68 13.91 3.67 1.28
C GLN A 68 13.00 3.04 0.22
N ALA A 69 11.83 2.54 0.64
CA ALA A 69 10.82 2.00 -0.28
C ALA A 69 10.24 3.10 -1.16
N VAL A 70 9.96 4.28 -0.58
CA VAL A 70 9.52 5.47 -1.32
C VAL A 70 10.54 5.89 -2.37
N ALA A 71 11.82 5.97 -2.00
CA ALA A 71 12.90 6.31 -2.93
C ALA A 71 13.01 5.29 -4.08
N GLY A 72 12.89 4.00 -3.78
CA GLY A 72 12.89 2.94 -4.78
C GLY A 72 11.72 3.06 -5.76
N ALA A 73 10.51 3.21 -5.27
CA ALA A 73 9.32 3.42 -6.10
C ALA A 73 9.45 4.68 -6.96
N SER A 74 9.93 5.79 -6.38
CA SER A 74 10.16 7.04 -7.10
C SER A 74 11.18 6.89 -8.24
N THR A 75 12.24 6.13 -8.02
CA THR A 75 13.24 5.84 -9.07
C THR A 75 12.63 5.06 -10.23
N LEU A 76 11.83 4.04 -9.94
CA LEU A 76 11.14 3.27 -10.98
C LEU A 76 10.13 4.13 -11.77
N GLU A 77 9.40 5.01 -11.09
CA GLU A 77 8.51 5.96 -11.77
C GLU A 77 9.28 6.93 -12.66
N ALA A 78 10.37 7.51 -12.16
CA ALA A 78 11.21 8.47 -12.88
C ALA A 78 11.90 7.86 -14.11
N THR A 79 12.17 6.56 -14.10
CA THR A 79 12.80 5.82 -15.21
C THR A 79 11.82 5.26 -16.23
N GLY A 80 10.54 5.65 -16.15
CA GLY A 80 9.54 5.32 -17.17
C GLY A 80 8.99 3.90 -17.10
N GLN A 81 9.17 3.19 -15.97
CA GLN A 81 8.73 1.80 -15.81
C GLN A 81 7.21 1.63 -15.91
N MET A 82 6.43 2.66 -15.66
CA MET A 82 4.96 2.56 -15.61
C MET A 82 4.32 2.29 -16.97
N VAL A 83 4.95 2.68 -18.08
CA VAL A 83 4.43 2.41 -19.43
C VAL A 83 4.39 0.91 -19.69
N GLY A 84 5.51 0.22 -19.53
CA GLY A 84 5.60 -1.24 -19.72
C GLY A 84 4.72 -2.01 -18.72
N LEU A 85 4.64 -1.56 -17.47
CA LEU A 85 3.76 -2.17 -16.48
C LEU A 85 2.28 -1.99 -16.83
N THR A 86 1.89 -0.85 -17.41
CA THR A 86 0.51 -0.61 -17.89
C THR A 86 0.16 -1.54 -19.05
N GLU A 87 1.09 -1.79 -19.96
CA GLU A 87 0.89 -2.76 -21.03
C GLU A 87 0.76 -4.18 -20.47
N TRP A 88 1.63 -4.54 -19.53
CA TRP A 88 1.65 -5.85 -18.89
C TRP A 88 0.34 -6.18 -18.16
N VAL A 89 -0.24 -5.24 -17.41
CA VAL A 89 -1.51 -5.47 -16.67
C VAL A 89 -2.73 -5.62 -17.59
N ARG A 90 -2.58 -5.38 -18.89
CA ARG A 90 -3.64 -5.58 -19.89
C ARG A 90 -3.59 -6.97 -20.53
N THR A 91 -2.58 -7.77 -20.21
CA THR A 91 -2.39 -9.11 -20.75
C THR A 91 -2.81 -10.17 -19.74
N GLU A 92 -3.44 -11.26 -20.21
CA GLU A 92 -3.76 -12.38 -19.34
C GLU A 92 -2.52 -13.25 -19.07
N PRO A 93 -2.38 -13.85 -17.89
CA PRO A 93 -3.34 -13.88 -16.77
C PRO A 93 -3.23 -12.67 -15.81
N ILE A 94 -2.37 -11.70 -16.08
CA ILE A 94 -2.09 -10.57 -15.19
C ILE A 94 -3.29 -9.64 -15.08
N ALA A 95 -4.03 -9.42 -16.17
CA ALA A 95 -5.23 -8.60 -16.18
C ALA A 95 -6.26 -9.10 -15.14
N ALA A 96 -6.52 -10.39 -15.08
CA ALA A 96 -7.42 -10.99 -14.10
C ALA A 96 -6.87 -10.88 -12.67
N ALA A 97 -5.55 -11.04 -12.46
CA ALA A 97 -4.92 -10.88 -11.17
C ALA A 97 -4.98 -9.43 -10.67
N TYR A 98 -4.79 -8.48 -11.58
CA TYR A 98 -4.84 -7.05 -11.27
C TYR A 98 -6.26 -6.56 -10.96
N GLN A 99 -7.26 -7.14 -11.63
CA GLN A 99 -8.67 -6.94 -11.30
C GLN A 99 -8.99 -7.43 -9.89
N ARG A 100 -8.53 -8.63 -9.51
CA ARG A 100 -8.70 -9.14 -8.14
C ARG A 100 -7.99 -8.27 -7.09
N ALA A 101 -6.81 -7.72 -7.40
CA ALA A 101 -6.12 -6.78 -6.53
C ALA A 101 -6.96 -5.52 -6.29
N HIS A 102 -7.58 -4.98 -7.33
CA HIS A 102 -8.52 -3.86 -7.24
C HIS A 102 -9.69 -4.16 -6.30
N GLU A 103 -10.34 -5.29 -6.49
CA GLU A 103 -11.48 -5.73 -5.68
C GLU A 103 -11.09 -5.95 -4.22
N SER A 104 -9.94 -6.58 -3.97
CA SER A 104 -9.38 -6.77 -2.63
C SER A 104 -9.13 -5.43 -1.93
N TYR A 105 -8.56 -4.46 -2.65
CA TYR A 105 -8.30 -3.13 -2.11
C TYR A 105 -9.59 -2.40 -1.71
N LEU A 106 -10.63 -2.48 -2.54
CA LEU A 106 -11.95 -1.89 -2.24
C LEU A 106 -12.60 -2.56 -1.03
N ALA A 107 -12.52 -3.89 -0.92
CA ALA A 107 -13.05 -4.64 0.21
C ALA A 107 -12.35 -4.23 1.53
N ASP A 108 -11.03 -4.16 1.53
CA ASP A 108 -10.24 -3.74 2.70
C ASP A 108 -10.59 -2.31 3.15
N ARG A 109 -10.81 -1.40 2.19
CA ARG A 109 -11.21 -0.03 2.50
C ARG A 109 -12.61 0.05 3.07
N SER A 110 -13.57 -0.72 2.56
CA SER A 110 -14.94 -0.77 3.05
C SER A 110 -15.03 -1.22 4.51
N GLU A 111 -14.07 -2.01 5.00
CA GLU A 111 -13.99 -2.36 6.43
C GLU A 111 -13.76 -1.13 7.32
N LEU A 112 -13.17 -0.06 6.78
CA LEU A 112 -12.90 1.19 7.50
C LEU A 112 -14.04 2.22 7.36
N GLY A 113 -14.91 2.03 6.39
CA GLY A 113 -16.07 2.88 6.10
C GLY A 113 -16.25 3.13 4.61
N ASP A 114 -17.48 3.40 4.24
CA ASP A 114 -17.84 3.73 2.86
C ASP A 114 -17.84 5.24 2.65
N VAL A 115 -17.16 5.69 1.61
CA VAL A 115 -17.07 7.09 1.22
C VAL A 115 -17.55 7.20 -0.23
N PRO A 116 -18.76 7.73 -0.46
CA PRO A 116 -19.39 7.74 -1.80
C PRO A 116 -18.55 8.43 -2.88
N GLU A 117 -17.79 9.47 -2.52
CA GLU A 117 -16.96 10.26 -3.43
C GLU A 117 -15.84 9.45 -4.09
N ILE A 118 -15.42 8.33 -3.46
CA ILE A 118 -14.37 7.44 -3.96
C ILE A 118 -14.87 6.01 -4.19
N ALA A 119 -16.17 5.83 -4.28
CA ALA A 119 -16.77 4.53 -4.56
C ALA A 119 -16.23 3.96 -5.89
N GLY A 120 -15.77 2.70 -5.89
CA GLY A 120 -15.22 2.05 -7.07
C GLY A 120 -13.82 2.51 -7.47
N ILE A 121 -13.25 3.52 -6.84
CA ILE A 121 -11.88 3.99 -7.08
C ILE A 121 -10.96 3.37 -6.03
N SER A 122 -10.05 2.49 -6.44
CA SER A 122 -9.06 1.90 -5.55
C SER A 122 -7.81 2.80 -5.43
N ALA A 123 -6.68 2.35 -5.90
CA ALA A 123 -5.44 3.13 -5.87
C ALA A 123 -4.52 2.76 -7.04
N GLY A 124 -3.52 3.58 -7.29
CA GLY A 124 -2.43 3.28 -8.20
C GLY A 124 -2.79 3.12 -9.66
N GLY A 125 -4.02 3.39 -10.04
CA GLY A 125 -4.53 3.22 -11.40
C GLY A 125 -5.23 1.87 -11.66
N MET A 126 -5.35 1.01 -10.62
CA MET A 126 -6.10 -0.25 -10.74
C MET A 126 -7.54 -0.03 -11.19
N PRO A 127 -8.16 -0.94 -11.96
CA PRO A 127 -7.57 -2.19 -12.48
C PRO A 127 -6.99 -2.09 -13.90
N THR A 128 -6.98 -0.91 -14.54
CA THR A 128 -6.74 -0.81 -16.00
C THR A 128 -5.39 -0.22 -16.40
N ARG A 129 -4.70 0.42 -15.49
CA ARG A 129 -3.41 1.09 -15.73
C ARG A 129 -2.54 1.12 -14.48
N VAL A 130 -1.27 1.48 -14.65
CA VAL A 130 -0.32 1.71 -13.55
C VAL A 130 -0.04 3.22 -13.49
N LYS A 131 -0.49 3.87 -12.41
CA LYS A 131 -0.38 5.32 -12.22
C LYS A 131 0.56 5.70 -11.06
N CYS A 132 0.61 4.89 -10.01
CA CYS A 132 1.40 5.17 -8.82
C CYS A 132 1.96 3.89 -8.23
N LEU A 133 3.28 3.71 -8.32
CA LEU A 133 3.96 2.54 -7.78
C LEU A 133 4.01 2.54 -6.25
N HIS A 134 3.98 3.70 -5.61
CA HIS A 134 3.92 3.82 -4.14
C HIS A 134 2.66 3.15 -3.58
N ALA A 135 1.50 3.42 -4.18
CA ALA A 135 0.24 2.83 -3.74
C ALA A 135 0.18 1.32 -3.97
N LEU A 136 0.69 0.85 -5.11
CA LEU A 136 0.69 -0.57 -5.47
C LEU A 136 1.70 -1.37 -4.63
N LEU A 137 2.87 -0.82 -4.37
CA LEU A 137 3.86 -1.38 -3.45
C LEU A 137 3.30 -1.42 -2.01
N GLY A 138 2.66 -0.36 -1.56
CA GLY A 138 2.00 -0.32 -0.26
C GLY A 138 0.96 -1.43 -0.11
N HIS A 139 0.15 -1.66 -1.11
CA HIS A 139 -0.84 -2.75 -1.12
C HIS A 139 -0.17 -4.13 -1.06
N ALA A 140 0.85 -4.37 -1.89
CA ALA A 140 1.57 -5.65 -1.88
C ALA A 140 2.22 -5.96 -0.54
N LEU A 141 2.85 -4.97 0.09
CA LEU A 141 3.45 -5.13 1.43
C LEU A 141 2.42 -5.40 2.51
N ALA A 142 1.25 -4.78 2.43
CA ALA A 142 0.18 -4.94 3.40
C ALA A 142 -0.57 -6.27 3.26
N ALA A 143 -0.89 -6.64 2.03
CA ALA A 143 -1.70 -7.82 1.73
C ALA A 143 -0.89 -9.13 1.63
N GLY A 144 0.41 -9.02 1.41
CA GLY A 144 1.30 -10.15 1.22
C GLY A 144 1.44 -10.60 -0.24
N PRO A 145 2.37 -11.53 -0.51
CA PRO A 145 2.66 -12.00 -1.86
C PRO A 145 1.44 -12.58 -2.57
N GLY A 146 1.35 -12.35 -3.88
CA GLY A 146 0.32 -12.94 -4.75
C GLY A 146 -0.99 -12.16 -4.81
N VAL A 147 -1.15 -11.06 -4.05
CA VAL A 147 -2.38 -10.25 -4.08
C VAL A 147 -2.29 -9.15 -5.12
N ASN A 148 -1.21 -8.38 -5.14
CA ASN A 148 -1.04 -7.30 -6.12
C ASN A 148 0.13 -7.60 -7.05
N PRO A 149 -0.12 -8.00 -8.32
CA PRO A 149 0.95 -8.42 -9.23
C PRO A 149 1.93 -7.30 -9.55
N VAL A 150 1.48 -6.05 -9.64
CA VAL A 150 2.37 -4.91 -9.89
C VAL A 150 3.22 -4.59 -8.66
N GLY A 151 2.64 -4.60 -7.48
CA GLY A 151 3.40 -4.39 -6.24
C GLY A 151 4.44 -5.49 -6.02
N ASP A 152 4.11 -6.74 -6.31
CA ASP A 152 5.05 -7.86 -6.25
C ASP A 152 6.19 -7.69 -7.26
N GLU A 153 5.89 -7.25 -8.48
CA GLU A 153 6.88 -6.95 -9.51
C GLU A 153 7.80 -5.78 -9.09
N VAL A 154 7.24 -4.76 -8.46
CA VAL A 154 8.04 -3.65 -7.89
C VAL A 154 9.01 -4.16 -6.83
N LEU A 155 8.54 -5.02 -5.91
CA LEU A 155 9.41 -5.66 -4.91
C LEU A 155 10.55 -6.44 -5.56
N LEU A 156 10.26 -7.18 -6.62
CA LEU A 156 11.26 -7.93 -7.37
C LEU A 156 12.32 -7.00 -8.00
N ARG A 157 11.91 -5.89 -8.58
CA ARG A 157 12.83 -4.90 -9.19
C ARG A 157 13.67 -4.16 -8.15
N LEU A 158 13.19 -4.01 -6.94
CA LEU A 158 13.90 -3.32 -5.85
C LEU A 158 14.83 -4.24 -5.05
N ARG A 159 14.76 -5.55 -5.22
CA ARG A 159 15.40 -6.56 -4.33
C ARG A 159 16.88 -6.35 -4.06
N ASP A 160 17.62 -5.76 -5.01
CA ASP A 160 19.07 -5.54 -4.89
C ASP A 160 19.39 -4.25 -4.09
N THR A 161 18.46 -3.30 -4.05
CA THR A 161 18.63 -2.01 -3.35
C THR A 161 17.86 -1.95 -2.05
N TRP A 162 16.65 -2.53 -2.02
CA TRP A 162 15.80 -2.53 -0.84
C TRP A 162 14.92 -3.77 -0.79
N ARG A 163 14.75 -4.33 0.42
CA ARG A 163 13.83 -5.45 0.71
C ARG A 163 13.23 -5.29 2.11
N PRO A 164 11.96 -5.71 2.32
CA PRO A 164 11.31 -5.61 3.63
C PRO A 164 11.91 -6.56 4.68
N ASP A 165 12.56 -7.64 4.25
CA ASP A 165 13.21 -8.64 5.10
C ASP A 165 14.67 -8.32 5.45
N ARG A 166 15.20 -7.20 4.96
CA ARG A 166 16.52 -6.69 5.29
C ARG A 166 16.45 -5.23 5.74
N CYS A 167 16.71 -5.01 7.02
CA CYS A 167 16.68 -3.67 7.59
C CYS A 167 17.77 -2.76 7.00
N THR A 168 17.32 -1.59 6.51
CA THR A 168 18.16 -0.46 6.07
C THR A 168 17.68 0.86 6.71
N CYS A 169 16.85 0.75 7.75
CA CYS A 169 16.28 1.89 8.46
C CYS A 169 17.33 2.70 9.23
#